data_6a34dba0b38a38d329f69facc28262c8
#
_entry.id   6a34dba0b38a38d329f69facc28262c8
#
_cell.length_a   1.000
_cell.length_b   1.000
_cell.length_c   1.000
_cell.angle_alpha   90.00
_cell.angle_beta   90.00
_cell.angle_gamma   90.00
#
_symmetry.space_group_name_H-M   'P 1'
#
loop_
_entity.id
_entity.type
_entity.pdbx_description
1 polymer ?
#
loop_
_entity_poly.entity_id
_entity_poly.type
_entity_poly.pdbx_seq_one_letter_code
_entity_poly.pdbx_strand_id
1 'polypeptide(L)'
;MTVKAKKHLGQHFLNDEDTAKNIANSLSGVGYDTVLEIGPGMGVLTKYLLEGEAQINVIEIDRDSVTYLNNDFKNENVKLDTSNTKFKIIEGDFLKQDVPTFFNKKQVAIIGNYPYNISSQIIFKAIENREYIP
;
A
#
# COMPACT_ATOMS: atom_id res chain seq x y z
N MET A 1 -20.52 -1.33 -0.30
CA MET A 1 -20.31 0.00 -0.91
C MET A 1 -19.23 -0.09 -1.97
N THR A 2 -19.47 0.48 -3.14
CA THR A 2 -18.50 0.43 -4.23
C THR A 2 -17.88 1.80 -4.44
N VAL A 3 -16.56 1.85 -4.48
CA VAL A 3 -15.80 3.07 -4.77
C VAL A 3 -15.52 3.13 -6.27
N LYS A 4 -15.79 4.28 -6.90
CA LYS A 4 -15.48 4.47 -8.31
C LYS A 4 -14.07 4.98 -8.49
N ALA A 5 -13.39 4.51 -9.52
CA ALA A 5 -12.11 5.04 -9.93
C ALA A 5 -12.25 6.51 -10.36
N LYS A 6 -11.29 7.35 -9.97
CA LYS A 6 -11.29 8.78 -10.28
C LYS A 6 -10.20 9.09 -11.29
N LYS A 7 -10.60 9.37 -12.53
CA LYS A 7 -9.64 9.59 -13.63
C LYS A 7 -8.66 10.73 -13.37
N HIS A 8 -9.12 11.81 -12.72
CA HIS A 8 -8.25 12.97 -12.44
C HIS A 8 -7.14 12.65 -11.43
N LEU A 9 -7.30 11.58 -10.67
CA LEU A 9 -6.26 11.07 -9.77
C LEU A 9 -5.41 9.98 -10.42
N GLY A 10 -5.70 9.60 -11.66
CA GLY A 10 -4.99 8.55 -12.37
C GLY A 10 -5.21 7.16 -11.76
N GLN A 11 -6.33 6.95 -11.12
CA GLN A 11 -6.61 5.69 -10.42
C GLN A 11 -6.92 4.54 -11.36
N HIS A 12 -6.41 3.36 -10.99
CA HIS A 12 -6.73 2.08 -11.60
C HIS A 12 -7.07 1.09 -10.50
N PHE A 13 -8.25 0.48 -10.58
CA PHE A 13 -8.58 -0.60 -9.65
C PHE A 13 -8.16 -1.94 -10.26
N LEU A 14 -7.40 -2.70 -9.49
CA LEU A 14 -6.95 -4.03 -9.89
C LEU A 14 -8.13 -4.99 -9.80
N ASN A 15 -8.51 -5.60 -10.93
CA ASN A 15 -9.67 -6.48 -11.02
C ASN A 15 -9.30 -7.96 -11.04
N ASP A 16 -8.06 -8.30 -11.36
CA ASP A 16 -7.60 -9.67 -11.48
C ASP A 16 -6.98 -10.13 -10.16
N GLU A 17 -7.70 -10.97 -9.45
CA GLU A 17 -7.24 -11.48 -8.15
C GLU A 17 -6.01 -12.38 -8.25
N ASP A 18 -5.89 -13.16 -9.33
CA ASP A 18 -4.70 -13.99 -9.53
C ASP A 18 -3.46 -13.13 -9.73
N THR A 19 -3.58 -12.04 -10.48
CA THR A 19 -2.49 -11.06 -10.65
C THR A 19 -2.13 -10.41 -9.32
N ALA A 20 -3.12 -10.01 -8.52
CA ALA A 20 -2.88 -9.42 -7.21
C ALA A 20 -2.14 -10.39 -6.28
N LYS A 21 -2.55 -11.64 -6.27
CA LYS A 21 -1.90 -12.68 -5.47
C LYS A 21 -0.45 -12.89 -5.91
N ASN A 22 -0.20 -12.92 -7.22
CA ASN A 22 1.14 -13.08 -7.76
C ASN A 22 2.04 -11.90 -7.40
N ILE A 23 1.52 -10.67 -7.44
CA ILE A 23 2.26 -9.48 -7.05
C ILE A 23 2.62 -9.56 -5.56
N ALA A 24 1.66 -9.90 -4.70
CA ALA A 24 1.91 -10.03 -3.27
C ALA A 24 2.98 -11.10 -2.98
N ASN A 25 2.92 -12.22 -3.69
CA ASN A 25 3.87 -13.32 -3.50
C ASN A 25 5.26 -13.02 -4.07
N SER A 26 5.44 -11.96 -4.84
CA SER A 26 6.74 -11.59 -5.40
C SER A 26 7.69 -10.97 -4.38
N LEU A 27 7.19 -10.56 -3.21
CA LEU A 27 8.02 -9.98 -2.16
C LEU A 27 8.92 -11.04 -1.53
N SER A 28 10.21 -10.69 -1.37
CA SER A 28 11.20 -11.64 -0.85
C SER A 28 11.13 -11.85 0.66
N GLY A 29 10.66 -10.86 1.41
CA GLY A 29 10.67 -10.88 2.87
C GLY A 29 12.05 -10.66 3.49
N VAL A 30 13.06 -10.30 2.70
CA VAL A 30 14.45 -10.17 3.16
C VAL A 30 14.82 -8.70 3.30
N GLY A 31 15.31 -8.31 4.49
CA GLY A 31 15.81 -6.97 4.74
C GLY A 31 14.76 -5.97 5.20
N TYR A 32 13.52 -6.39 5.43
CA TYR A 32 12.45 -5.50 5.89
C TYR A 32 11.39 -6.28 6.67
N ASP A 33 10.73 -5.59 7.60
CA ASP A 33 9.61 -6.13 8.37
C ASP A 33 8.29 -5.46 8.00
N THR A 34 8.36 -4.37 7.24
CA THR A 34 7.21 -3.55 6.87
C THR A 34 7.12 -3.43 5.37
N VAL A 35 5.91 -3.51 4.86
CA VAL A 35 5.58 -3.29 3.45
C VAL A 35 4.68 -2.07 3.36
N LEU A 36 5.01 -1.12 2.49
CA LEU A 36 4.16 0.01 2.17
C LEU A 36 3.51 -0.22 0.81
N GLU A 37 2.20 -0.28 0.80
CA GLU A 37 1.43 -0.33 -0.45
C GLU A 37 0.99 1.08 -0.82
N ILE A 38 1.32 1.50 -2.05
CA ILE A 38 0.93 2.80 -2.59
C ILE A 38 -0.32 2.63 -3.43
N GLY A 39 -1.37 3.40 -3.10
CA GLY A 39 -2.60 3.39 -3.87
C GLY A 39 -3.40 2.10 -3.78
N PRO A 40 -3.75 1.65 -2.58
CA PRO A 40 -4.43 0.36 -2.42
C PRO A 40 -5.84 0.32 -3.02
N GLY A 41 -6.47 1.47 -3.24
CA GLY A 41 -7.83 1.51 -3.76
C GLY A 41 -8.81 0.76 -2.89
N MET A 42 -9.43 -0.28 -3.42
CA MET A 42 -10.37 -1.13 -2.68
C MET A 42 -9.71 -2.30 -1.96
N GLY A 43 -8.38 -2.37 -1.98
CA GLY A 43 -7.65 -3.35 -1.17
C GLY A 43 -7.51 -4.73 -1.80
N VAL A 44 -7.65 -4.86 -3.11
CA VAL A 44 -7.54 -6.17 -3.78
C VAL A 44 -6.15 -6.78 -3.57
N LEU A 45 -5.09 -5.98 -3.74
CA LEU A 45 -3.72 -6.42 -3.45
C LEU A 45 -3.50 -6.50 -1.95
N THR A 46 -4.03 -5.56 -1.19
CA THR A 46 -3.83 -5.44 0.25
C THR A 46 -4.25 -6.70 0.99
N LYS A 47 -5.38 -7.31 0.61
CA LYS A 47 -5.87 -8.50 1.32
C LYS A 47 -4.90 -9.69 1.22
N TYR A 48 -4.17 -9.81 0.11
CA TYR A 48 -3.15 -10.85 -0.03
C TYR A 48 -1.88 -10.53 0.74
N LEU A 49 -1.51 -9.24 0.82
CA LEU A 49 -0.39 -8.81 1.66
C LEU A 49 -0.63 -9.10 3.14
N LEU A 50 -1.87 -8.94 3.60
CA LEU A 50 -2.24 -9.21 4.99
C LEU A 50 -2.17 -10.68 5.37
N GLU A 51 -2.15 -11.58 4.42
CA GLU A 51 -1.96 -13.01 4.68
C GLU A 51 -0.53 -13.34 5.14
N GLY A 52 0.45 -12.48 4.81
CA GLY A 52 1.84 -12.66 5.22
C GLY A 52 2.10 -12.19 6.65
N GLU A 53 3.37 -12.18 7.04
CA GLU A 53 3.79 -11.84 8.40
C GLU A 53 4.20 -10.38 8.58
N ALA A 54 4.46 -9.66 7.50
CA ALA A 54 4.96 -8.29 7.56
C ALA A 54 3.90 -7.32 8.09
N GLN A 55 4.37 -6.22 8.67
CA GLN A 55 3.54 -5.05 8.93
C GLN A 55 3.11 -4.45 7.60
N ILE A 56 1.83 -4.24 7.40
CA ILE A 56 1.30 -3.66 6.17
C ILE A 56 0.81 -2.25 6.44
N ASN A 57 1.47 -1.28 5.82
CA ASN A 57 1.03 0.10 5.79
C ASN A 57 0.55 0.42 4.39
N VAL A 58 -0.55 1.13 4.27
CA VAL A 58 -1.06 1.59 2.97
C VAL A 58 -1.11 3.12 2.98
N ILE A 59 -0.79 3.73 1.86
CA ILE A 59 -0.93 5.17 1.67
C ILE A 59 -1.82 5.44 0.48
N GLU A 60 -2.89 6.21 0.70
CA GLU A 60 -3.93 6.46 -0.30
C GLU A 60 -4.27 7.94 -0.31
N ILE A 61 -4.28 8.53 -1.50
CA ILE A 61 -4.60 9.95 -1.68
C ILE A 61 -6.11 10.18 -1.79
N ASP A 62 -6.86 9.18 -2.23
CA ASP A 62 -8.31 9.31 -2.43
C ASP A 62 -9.08 9.11 -1.13
N ARG A 63 -9.78 10.15 -0.69
CA ARG A 63 -10.51 10.12 0.57
C ARG A 63 -11.59 9.04 0.63
N ASP A 64 -12.29 8.79 -0.49
CA ASP A 64 -13.34 7.76 -0.50
C ASP A 64 -12.76 6.38 -0.32
N SER A 65 -11.60 6.12 -0.92
CA SER A 65 -10.88 4.85 -0.74
C SER A 65 -10.39 4.71 0.69
N VAL A 66 -9.87 5.78 1.30
CA VAL A 66 -9.45 5.76 2.71
C VAL A 66 -10.63 5.42 3.62
N THR A 67 -11.78 6.02 3.37
CA THR A 67 -12.99 5.73 4.14
C THR A 67 -13.39 4.26 4.02
N TYR A 68 -13.40 3.74 2.79
CA TYR A 68 -13.71 2.34 2.55
C TYR A 68 -12.73 1.41 3.29
N LEU A 69 -11.42 1.69 3.22
CA LEU A 69 -10.39 0.87 3.86
C LEU A 69 -10.54 0.86 5.38
N ASN A 70 -10.87 2.00 5.97
CA ASN A 70 -11.03 2.11 7.43
C ASN A 70 -12.30 1.42 7.94
N ASN A 71 -13.30 1.26 7.10
CA ASN A 71 -14.58 0.69 7.50
C ASN A 71 -14.79 -0.71 6.90
N ASP A 72 -15.32 -0.78 5.66
CA ASP A 72 -15.74 -2.04 5.07
C ASP A 72 -14.58 -3.03 4.87
N PHE A 73 -13.48 -2.55 4.33
CA PHE A 73 -12.32 -3.42 4.07
C PHE A 73 -11.73 -3.96 5.38
N LYS A 74 -11.51 -3.10 6.35
CA LYS A 74 -10.91 -3.48 7.62
C LYS A 74 -11.77 -4.48 8.37
N ASN A 75 -13.10 -4.28 8.36
CA ASN A 75 -14.03 -5.19 9.02
C ASN A 75 -14.05 -6.58 8.39
N GLU A 76 -13.85 -6.67 7.06
CA GLU A 76 -13.87 -7.94 6.35
C GLU A 76 -12.54 -8.70 6.39
N ASN A 77 -11.42 -7.97 6.43
CA ASN A 77 -10.11 -8.56 6.15
C ASN A 77 -9.14 -8.54 7.34
N VAL A 78 -9.42 -7.76 8.37
CA VAL A 78 -8.55 -7.67 9.55
C VAL A 78 -9.29 -8.26 10.74
N LYS A 79 -8.69 -9.25 11.38
CA LYS A 79 -9.26 -9.84 12.57
C LYS A 79 -9.35 -8.80 13.68
N LEU A 80 -10.44 -8.84 14.45
CA LEU A 80 -10.67 -7.95 15.59
C LEU A 80 -9.77 -8.32 16.78
N ASP A 81 -8.51 -8.54 16.53
CA ASP A 81 -7.54 -8.68 17.59
C ASP A 81 -7.03 -7.29 17.91
N THR A 82 -7.44 -6.77 19.04
CA THR A 82 -7.14 -5.42 19.46
C THR A 82 -5.66 -5.16 19.68
N SER A 83 -4.86 -6.19 19.82
CA SER A 83 -3.41 -6.07 19.95
C SER A 83 -2.71 -5.99 18.60
N ASN A 84 -3.42 -6.22 17.51
CA ASN A 84 -2.81 -6.34 16.19
C ASN A 84 -2.68 -4.98 15.50
N THR A 85 -1.44 -4.47 15.44
CA THR A 85 -1.09 -3.23 14.72
C THR A 85 -0.57 -3.51 13.32
N LYS A 86 -0.84 -4.70 12.79
CA LYS A 86 -0.28 -5.17 11.52
C LYS A 86 -0.72 -4.35 10.31
N PHE A 87 -1.84 -3.65 10.40
CA PHE A 87 -2.41 -2.89 9.30
C PHE A 87 -2.58 -1.43 9.70
N LYS A 88 -1.94 -0.52 8.93
CA LYS A 88 -2.04 0.92 9.14
C LYS A 88 -2.44 1.60 7.85
N ILE A 89 -3.41 2.50 7.92
CA ILE A 89 -3.92 3.25 6.78
C ILE A 89 -3.50 4.70 6.92
N ILE A 90 -2.87 5.23 5.86
CA ILE A 90 -2.38 6.62 5.84
C ILE A 90 -3.07 7.33 4.69
N GLU A 91 -3.74 8.44 4.98
CA GLU A 91 -4.26 9.31 3.93
C GLU A 91 -3.16 10.29 3.54
N GLY A 92 -2.75 10.28 2.27
CA GLY A 92 -1.70 11.18 1.80
C GLY A 92 -1.13 10.80 0.45
N ASP A 93 -0.15 11.59 0.02
CA ASP A 93 0.58 11.40 -1.22
C ASP A 93 2.01 10.96 -0.91
N PHE A 94 2.38 9.76 -1.37
CA PHE A 94 3.72 9.22 -1.12
C PHE A 94 4.82 10.15 -1.66
N LEU A 95 4.59 10.78 -2.80
CA LEU A 95 5.59 11.65 -3.42
C LEU A 95 5.90 12.91 -2.59
N LYS A 96 5.02 13.27 -1.66
CA LYS A 96 5.20 14.42 -0.77
C LYS A 96 5.80 14.05 0.59
N GLN A 97 6.06 12.76 0.82
CA GLN A 97 6.61 12.32 2.10
C GLN A 97 8.13 12.41 2.11
N ASP A 98 8.71 12.76 3.25
CA ASP A 98 10.14 12.64 3.49
C ASP A 98 10.42 11.20 3.95
N VAL A 99 11.05 10.40 3.08
CA VAL A 99 11.18 8.96 3.31
C VAL A 99 11.86 8.60 4.63
N PRO A 100 13.02 9.18 5.00
CA PRO A 100 13.64 8.81 6.27
C PRO A 100 12.73 9.03 7.48
N THR A 101 12.02 10.16 7.50
CA THR A 101 11.07 10.48 8.57
C THR A 101 9.84 9.60 8.50
N PHE A 102 9.28 9.42 7.30
CA PHE A 102 8.06 8.66 7.09
C PHE A 102 8.23 7.19 7.49
N PHE A 103 9.39 6.61 7.19
CA PHE A 103 9.72 5.22 7.53
C PHE A 103 10.36 5.09 8.92
N ASN A 104 10.50 6.19 9.65
CA ASN A 104 11.16 6.22 10.96
C ASN A 104 12.56 5.57 10.90
N LYS A 105 13.31 5.87 9.83
CA LYS A 105 14.66 5.37 9.55
C LYS A 105 14.75 3.84 9.48
N LYS A 106 13.65 3.16 9.21
CA LYS A 106 13.61 1.70 9.00
C LYS A 106 13.57 1.37 7.52
N GLN A 107 13.96 0.16 7.18
CA GLN A 107 13.84 -0.33 5.81
C GLN A 107 12.42 -0.84 5.56
N VAL A 108 11.84 -0.43 4.43
CA VAL A 108 10.46 -0.73 4.06
C VAL A 108 10.41 -1.15 2.61
N ALA A 109 9.76 -2.26 2.31
CA ALA A 109 9.51 -2.65 0.93
C ALA A 109 8.32 -1.86 0.38
N ILE A 110 8.41 -1.42 -0.86
CA ILE A 110 7.34 -0.68 -1.53
C ILE A 110 6.72 -1.55 -2.60
N ILE A 111 5.40 -1.57 -2.62
CA ILE A 111 4.62 -2.31 -3.61
C ILE A 111 3.38 -1.48 -3.94
N GLY A 112 2.81 -1.71 -5.12
CA GLY A 112 1.56 -1.07 -5.46
C GLY A 112 1.18 -1.25 -6.91
N ASN A 113 -0.10 -1.02 -7.17
CA ASN A 113 -0.66 -0.92 -8.50
C ASN A 113 -1.06 0.55 -8.71
N TYR A 114 -0.07 1.40 -8.97
CA TYR A 114 -0.29 2.84 -9.08
C TYR A 114 -0.43 3.28 -10.55
N PRO A 115 -0.99 4.48 -10.77
CA PRO A 115 -1.20 4.98 -12.12
C PRO A 115 0.09 5.06 -12.92
N TYR A 116 0.00 4.75 -14.20
CA TYR A 116 1.13 4.74 -15.13
C TYR A 116 1.86 6.08 -15.14
N ASN A 117 1.14 7.19 -15.06
CA ASN A 117 1.73 8.53 -15.15
C ASN A 117 2.57 8.95 -13.94
N ILE A 118 2.48 8.23 -12.82
CA ILE A 118 3.29 8.56 -11.63
C ILE A 118 4.32 7.48 -11.29
N SER A 119 4.32 6.36 -12.01
CA SER A 119 5.21 5.23 -11.69
C SER A 119 6.68 5.60 -11.77
N SER A 120 7.10 6.41 -12.76
CA SER A 120 8.48 6.83 -12.89
C SER A 120 8.91 7.73 -11.73
N GLN A 121 8.04 8.61 -11.24
CA GLN A 121 8.33 9.45 -10.08
C GLN A 121 8.52 8.63 -8.82
N ILE A 122 7.72 7.58 -8.63
CA ILE A 122 7.86 6.67 -7.51
C ILE A 122 9.18 5.91 -7.59
N ILE A 123 9.56 5.43 -8.78
CA ILE A 123 10.84 4.74 -8.99
C ILE A 123 12.02 5.66 -8.67
N PHE A 124 12.00 6.90 -9.13
CA PHE A 124 13.07 7.86 -8.83
C PHE A 124 13.18 8.13 -7.33
N LYS A 125 12.04 8.30 -6.66
CA LYS A 125 12.04 8.50 -5.21
C LYS A 125 12.59 7.29 -4.46
N ALA A 126 12.27 6.08 -4.93
CA ALA A 126 12.82 4.85 -4.35
C ALA A 126 14.34 4.79 -4.51
N ILE A 127 14.86 5.13 -5.69
CA ILE A 127 16.31 5.13 -5.94
C ILE A 127 17.01 6.17 -5.07
N GLU A 128 16.46 7.37 -4.93
CA GLU A 128 17.02 8.42 -4.08
C GLU A 128 17.09 8.01 -2.61
N ASN A 129 16.21 7.13 -2.19
CA ASN A 129 16.09 6.68 -0.80
C ASN A 129 16.41 5.19 -0.64
N ARG A 130 17.28 4.65 -1.49
CA ARG A 130 17.59 3.22 -1.50
C ARG A 130 18.12 2.66 -0.19
N GLU A 131 18.59 3.50 0.71
CA GLU A 131 19.03 3.09 2.04
C GLU A 131 17.87 2.54 2.89
N TYR A 132 16.64 2.99 2.61
CA TYR A 132 15.43 2.62 3.35
C TYR A 132 14.50 1.74 2.53
N ILE A 133 14.74 1.60 1.24
CA ILE A 133 13.90 0.86 0.30
C ILE A 133 14.77 -0.21 -0.36
N PRO A 134 14.79 -1.41 0.21
CA PRO A 134 15.62 -2.51 -0.32
C PRO A 134 15.09 -3.10 -1.63
#